data_4072145fd2cad94654de85af948bdc60
#
_entry.id   4072145fd2cad94654de85af948bdc60
#
_cell.length_a   1.000
_cell.length_b   1.000
_cell.length_c   1.000
_cell.angle_alpha   90.00
_cell.angle_beta   90.00
_cell.angle_gamma   90.00
#
_symmetry.space_group_name_H-M   'P 1'
#
loop_
_entity.id
_entity.type
_entity.pdbx_description
1 polymer ?
#
loop_
_entity_poly.entity_id
_entity_poly.type
_entity_poly.pdbx_seq_one_letter_code
_entity_poly.pdbx_strand_id
1 'polypeptide(L)'
;MLKRLLLPALLLSAAQAQAQDAAPASAIRAVLPQDLSPWGMFAHADIIVQTVMCGLALASVLTWTVALAKTFELISANRRARADLASIANARSLTEAARGLGGQSGPCAALARSAASELAASEGAERNALQERVGWRLERIVANAGRRLARGTGVLASIGSVAPFVGLFGTVWGIMDSFIGISRAQTTNLAIVAPGIAEALLATAIGLVAAIPAVILYNVFARAITAHKALLADGVAETMRQLSRELDHPQRTAHLRMVAE
;
A
#
# COMPACT_ATOMS: atom_id res chain seq x y z
N MET A 1 -43.69 22.74 73.01
CA MET A 1 -44.56 22.25 71.93
C MET A 1 -44.11 22.64 70.52
N LEU A 2 -43.18 23.59 70.37
CA LEU A 2 -42.79 24.09 69.02
C LEU A 2 -41.81 23.16 68.26
N LYS A 3 -40.98 22.34 68.96
CA LYS A 3 -40.02 21.45 68.31
C LYS A 3 -40.60 20.22 67.60
N ARG A 4 -41.86 19.84 67.88
CA ARG A 4 -42.47 18.67 67.22
C ARG A 4 -43.16 18.97 65.90
N LEU A 5 -43.32 20.24 65.51
CA LEU A 5 -43.94 20.66 64.22
C LEU A 5 -42.93 21.05 63.16
N LEU A 6 -41.64 21.27 63.53
CA LEU A 6 -40.60 21.63 62.57
C LEU A 6 -39.98 20.41 61.88
N LEU A 7 -39.99 19.21 62.45
CA LEU A 7 -39.40 18.00 61.87
C LEU A 7 -40.17 17.51 60.61
N PRO A 8 -41.51 17.46 60.57
CA PRO A 8 -42.22 17.02 59.35
C PRO A 8 -42.13 18.03 58.22
N ALA A 9 -42.03 19.36 58.49
CA ALA A 9 -41.84 20.35 57.45
C ALA A 9 -40.51 20.30 56.75
N LEU A 10 -39.41 19.97 57.51
CA LEU A 10 -38.06 19.79 56.93
C LEU A 10 -37.94 18.51 56.10
N LEU A 11 -38.66 17.43 56.48
CA LEU A 11 -38.68 16.20 55.70
C LEU A 11 -39.53 16.31 54.42
N LEU A 12 -40.59 17.13 54.44
CA LEU A 12 -41.38 17.40 53.23
C LEU A 12 -40.63 18.26 52.23
N SER A 13 -39.83 19.26 52.68
CA SER A 13 -39.01 20.08 51.79
C SER A 13 -37.84 19.31 51.16
N ALA A 14 -37.23 18.37 51.92
CA ALA A 14 -36.17 17.48 51.39
C ALA A 14 -36.72 16.47 50.37
N ALA A 15 -37.92 15.97 50.53
CA ALA A 15 -38.58 15.08 49.58
C ALA A 15 -38.96 15.79 48.28
N GLN A 16 -39.34 17.08 48.34
CA GLN A 16 -39.64 17.88 47.15
C GLN A 16 -38.39 18.30 46.38
N ALA A 17 -37.26 18.54 47.07
CA ALA A 17 -35.99 18.85 46.40
C ALA A 17 -35.42 17.65 45.61
N GLN A 18 -35.64 16.41 46.08
CA GLN A 18 -35.23 15.21 45.36
C GLN A 18 -36.14 14.83 44.19
N ALA A 19 -37.36 15.35 44.12
CA ALA A 19 -38.28 15.08 43.01
C ALA A 19 -38.05 15.99 41.79
N GLN A 20 -37.30 17.09 41.94
CA GLN A 20 -37.04 18.03 40.86
C GLN A 20 -35.81 17.71 40.02
N ASP A 21 -34.90 16.90 40.51
CA ASP A 21 -33.67 16.48 39.76
C ASP A 21 -33.84 15.20 38.92
N ALA A 22 -34.97 14.53 39.03
CA ALA A 22 -35.27 13.39 38.18
C ALA A 22 -36.01 13.85 36.91
N ALA A 23 -35.33 14.54 36.01
CA ALA A 23 -35.77 14.57 34.63
C ALA A 23 -35.96 13.10 34.18
N PRO A 24 -37.15 12.71 33.69
CA PRO A 24 -37.42 11.31 33.43
C PRO A 24 -36.41 10.79 32.42
N ALA A 25 -35.72 9.71 32.77
CA ALA A 25 -34.75 9.03 31.92
C ALA A 25 -35.30 8.67 30.53
N SER A 26 -36.64 8.68 30.39
CA SER A 26 -37.37 8.59 29.13
C SER A 26 -37.24 9.84 28.24
N ALA A 27 -37.09 11.04 28.81
CA ALA A 27 -36.93 12.27 28.03
C ALA A 27 -35.49 12.37 27.45
N ILE A 28 -34.49 11.84 28.16
CA ILE A 28 -33.11 11.78 27.66
C ILE A 28 -32.97 10.73 26.56
N ARG A 29 -33.72 9.61 26.64
CA ARG A 29 -33.76 8.59 25.59
C ARG A 29 -34.41 9.04 24.29
N ALA A 30 -35.32 9.99 24.33
CA ALA A 30 -36.04 10.49 23.14
C ALA A 30 -35.20 11.45 22.28
N VAL A 31 -34.06 11.97 22.80
CA VAL A 31 -33.19 12.94 22.09
C VAL A 31 -31.89 12.31 21.56
N LEU A 32 -31.55 11.13 22.03
CA LEU A 32 -30.37 10.40 21.47
C LEU A 32 -30.82 9.70 20.18
N PRO A 33 -30.08 9.86 19.06
CA PRO A 33 -30.31 9.05 17.89
C PRO A 33 -30.27 7.58 18.31
N GLN A 34 -31.27 6.81 17.92
CA GLN A 34 -31.47 5.44 18.39
C GLN A 34 -30.38 4.48 17.92
N ASP A 35 -29.50 4.91 17.00
CA ASP A 35 -28.48 4.08 16.42
C ASP A 35 -27.16 4.85 16.24
N LEU A 36 -26.27 4.76 17.25
CA LEU A 36 -24.88 5.23 17.19
C LEU A 36 -23.93 4.16 16.63
N SER A 37 -24.46 3.15 15.92
CA SER A 37 -23.62 2.23 15.19
C SER A 37 -22.85 2.93 14.06
N PRO A 38 -21.69 2.42 13.64
CA PRO A 38 -20.96 3.01 12.51
C PRO A 38 -21.81 3.14 11.25
N TRP A 39 -22.77 2.23 11.03
CA TRP A 39 -23.69 2.28 9.91
C TRP A 39 -24.77 3.35 10.08
N GLY A 40 -25.32 3.48 11.28
CA GLY A 40 -26.28 4.56 11.62
C GLY A 40 -25.63 5.93 11.46
N MET A 41 -24.42 6.11 11.99
CA MET A 41 -23.63 7.35 11.82
C MET A 41 -23.38 7.67 10.34
N PHE A 42 -23.04 6.66 9.52
CA PHE A 42 -22.86 6.87 8.08
C PHE A 42 -24.17 7.32 7.41
N ALA A 43 -25.30 6.68 7.73
CA ALA A 43 -26.58 6.95 7.08
C ALA A 43 -27.15 8.36 7.40
N HIS A 44 -26.82 8.90 8.58
CA HIS A 44 -27.32 10.22 9.02
C HIS A 44 -26.33 11.36 8.75
N ALA A 45 -25.06 11.04 8.42
CA ALA A 45 -24.05 12.04 8.13
C ALA A 45 -24.42 12.93 6.94
N ASP A 46 -23.94 14.18 6.95
CA ASP A 46 -24.04 15.09 5.82
C ASP A 46 -23.47 14.47 4.54
N ILE A 47 -24.04 14.82 3.38
CA ILE A 47 -23.67 14.25 2.07
C ILE A 47 -22.16 14.38 1.75
N ILE A 48 -21.53 15.45 2.22
CA ILE A 48 -20.08 15.66 2.03
C ILE A 48 -19.30 14.67 2.88
N VAL A 49 -19.68 14.48 4.15
CA VAL A 49 -19.04 13.50 5.05
C VAL A 49 -19.28 12.08 4.55
N GLN A 50 -20.46 11.74 4.06
CA GLN A 50 -20.75 10.45 3.42
C GLN A 50 -19.85 10.22 2.21
N THR A 51 -19.70 11.23 1.34
CA THR A 51 -18.83 11.16 0.15
C THR A 51 -17.37 10.91 0.54
N VAL A 52 -16.88 11.59 1.56
CA VAL A 52 -15.56 11.39 2.13
C VAL A 52 -15.38 9.94 2.63
N MET A 53 -16.32 9.45 3.44
CA MET A 53 -16.26 8.08 3.97
C MET A 53 -16.31 7.03 2.86
N CYS A 54 -17.18 7.19 1.85
CA CYS A 54 -17.22 6.32 0.67
C CYS A 54 -15.90 6.32 -0.10
N GLY A 55 -15.32 7.49 -0.34
CA GLY A 55 -14.02 7.63 -1.02
C GLY A 55 -12.89 6.93 -0.26
N LEU A 56 -12.86 7.06 1.07
CA LEU A 56 -11.89 6.39 1.93
C LEU A 56 -12.10 4.87 1.98
N ALA A 57 -13.34 4.39 1.99
CA ALA A 57 -13.66 2.97 1.90
C ALA A 57 -13.19 2.37 0.56
N LEU A 58 -13.43 3.05 -0.55
CA LEU A 58 -12.91 2.67 -1.87
C LEU A 58 -11.38 2.66 -1.91
N ALA A 59 -10.71 3.65 -1.30
CA ALA A 59 -9.26 3.69 -1.18
C ALA A 59 -8.72 2.49 -0.37
N SER A 60 -9.42 2.08 0.69
CA SER A 60 -9.08 0.88 1.47
C SER A 60 -9.19 -0.39 0.62
N VAL A 61 -10.29 -0.57 -0.12
CA VAL A 61 -10.47 -1.71 -1.05
C VAL A 61 -9.35 -1.72 -2.10
N LEU A 62 -9.02 -0.57 -2.68
CA LEU A 62 -7.96 -0.44 -3.66
C LEU A 62 -6.59 -0.80 -3.06
N THR A 63 -6.33 -0.41 -1.82
CA THR A 63 -5.10 -0.79 -1.09
C THR A 63 -4.93 -2.30 -1.03
N TRP A 64 -5.95 -3.04 -0.62
CA TRP A 64 -5.91 -4.50 -0.54
C TRP A 64 -5.83 -5.17 -1.92
N THR A 65 -6.53 -4.64 -2.91
CA THR A 65 -6.47 -5.13 -4.30
C THR A 65 -5.04 -5.04 -4.85
N VAL A 66 -4.41 -3.85 -4.71
CA VAL A 66 -3.02 -3.65 -5.14
C VAL A 66 -2.06 -4.52 -4.34
N ALA A 67 -2.28 -4.67 -3.02
CA ALA A 67 -1.45 -5.51 -2.17
C ALA A 67 -1.45 -6.98 -2.63
N LEU A 68 -2.62 -7.55 -2.90
CA LEU A 68 -2.76 -8.93 -3.38
C LEU A 68 -2.08 -9.09 -4.75
N ALA A 69 -2.40 -8.24 -5.71
CA ALA A 69 -1.81 -8.29 -7.05
C ALA A 69 -0.27 -8.20 -7.01
N LYS A 70 0.28 -7.26 -6.23
CA LYS A 70 1.74 -7.08 -6.10
C LYS A 70 2.42 -8.22 -5.36
N THR A 71 1.78 -8.80 -4.38
CA THR A 71 2.32 -9.97 -3.69
C THR A 71 2.52 -11.14 -4.66
N PHE A 72 1.51 -11.48 -5.47
CA PHE A 72 1.62 -12.55 -6.46
C PHE A 72 2.64 -12.22 -7.56
N GLU A 73 2.67 -10.97 -8.04
CA GLU A 73 3.64 -10.53 -9.04
C GLU A 73 5.09 -10.69 -8.54
N LEU A 74 5.38 -10.21 -7.32
CA LEU A 74 6.72 -10.28 -6.73
C LEU A 74 7.16 -11.71 -6.42
N ILE A 75 6.28 -12.54 -5.87
CA ILE A 75 6.59 -13.96 -5.60
C ILE A 75 6.93 -14.67 -6.92
N SER A 76 6.11 -14.48 -7.95
CA SER A 76 6.32 -15.08 -9.27
C SER A 76 7.63 -14.59 -9.91
N ALA A 77 7.89 -13.26 -9.86
CA ALA A 77 9.10 -12.66 -10.40
C ALA A 77 10.37 -13.21 -9.70
N ASN A 78 10.35 -13.29 -8.37
CA ASN A 78 11.47 -13.80 -7.60
C ASN A 78 11.74 -15.30 -7.86
N ARG A 79 10.67 -16.12 -7.93
CA ARG A 79 10.83 -17.55 -8.24
C ARG A 79 11.45 -17.76 -9.62
N ARG A 80 10.96 -17.04 -10.63
CA ARG A 80 11.51 -17.11 -11.99
C ARG A 80 12.94 -16.62 -12.03
N ALA A 81 13.26 -15.48 -11.42
CA ALA A 81 14.61 -14.92 -11.41
C ALA A 81 15.62 -15.89 -10.77
N ARG A 82 15.26 -16.56 -9.66
CA ARG A 82 16.12 -17.57 -9.01
C ARG A 82 16.33 -18.80 -9.88
N ALA A 83 15.29 -19.30 -10.53
CA ALA A 83 15.40 -20.44 -11.44
C ALA A 83 16.28 -20.11 -12.65
N ASP A 84 16.07 -18.95 -13.28
CA ASP A 84 16.88 -18.48 -14.41
C ASP A 84 18.35 -18.28 -13.99
N LEU A 85 18.61 -17.67 -12.81
CA LEU A 85 19.95 -17.48 -12.29
C LEU A 85 20.67 -18.81 -12.07
N ALA A 86 19.99 -19.80 -11.48
CA ALA A 86 20.54 -21.13 -11.32
C ALA A 86 20.90 -21.78 -12.68
N SER A 87 20.06 -21.56 -13.70
CA SER A 87 20.31 -22.04 -15.05
C SER A 87 21.55 -21.37 -15.67
N ILE A 88 21.72 -20.06 -15.49
CA ILE A 88 22.90 -19.32 -15.95
C ILE A 88 24.17 -19.84 -15.24
N ALA A 89 24.10 -20.00 -13.90
CA ALA A 89 25.25 -20.43 -13.11
C ALA A 89 25.75 -21.85 -13.46
N ASN A 90 24.85 -22.74 -13.81
CA ASN A 90 25.16 -24.14 -14.14
C ASN A 90 25.51 -24.34 -15.60
N ALA A 91 25.33 -23.37 -16.48
CA ALA A 91 25.67 -23.47 -17.90
C ALA A 91 27.18 -23.47 -18.10
N ARG A 92 27.65 -24.24 -19.08
CA ARG A 92 29.07 -24.34 -19.45
C ARG A 92 29.55 -23.15 -20.27
N SER A 93 28.65 -22.48 -20.98
CA SER A 93 28.92 -21.30 -21.80
C SER A 93 27.73 -20.33 -21.77
N LEU A 94 28.00 -19.08 -22.12
CA LEU A 94 26.95 -18.04 -22.26
C LEU A 94 25.93 -18.41 -23.33
N THR A 95 26.42 -19.00 -24.45
CA THR A 95 25.58 -19.48 -25.55
C THR A 95 24.61 -20.60 -25.09
N GLU A 96 25.11 -21.54 -24.27
CA GLU A 96 24.30 -22.62 -23.68
C GLU A 96 23.25 -22.03 -22.72
N ALA A 97 23.66 -21.09 -21.85
CA ALA A 97 22.74 -20.39 -20.94
C ALA A 97 21.62 -19.67 -21.72
N ALA A 98 21.98 -18.93 -22.77
CA ALA A 98 21.02 -18.19 -23.59
C ALA A 98 20.03 -19.13 -24.33
N ARG A 99 20.49 -20.27 -24.82
CA ARG A 99 19.64 -21.30 -25.47
C ARG A 99 18.70 -21.96 -24.46
N GLY A 100 19.21 -22.38 -23.30
CA GLY A 100 18.40 -23.02 -22.26
C GLY A 100 17.29 -22.11 -21.74
N LEU A 101 17.50 -20.79 -21.78
CA LEU A 101 16.52 -19.75 -21.39
C LEU A 101 15.75 -19.15 -22.57
N GLY A 102 15.90 -19.70 -23.80
CA GLY A 102 15.33 -19.15 -25.04
C GLY A 102 13.81 -18.97 -25.02
N GLY A 103 13.07 -19.89 -24.38
CA GLY A 103 11.61 -19.83 -24.22
C GLY A 103 11.13 -18.98 -23.03
N GLN A 104 12.00 -18.46 -22.20
CA GLN A 104 11.63 -17.74 -20.98
C GLN A 104 11.64 -16.23 -21.20
N SER A 105 10.63 -15.53 -20.64
CA SER A 105 10.46 -14.07 -20.76
C SER A 105 10.97 -13.29 -19.55
N GLY A 106 11.67 -13.94 -18.62
CA GLY A 106 12.20 -13.33 -17.40
C GLY A 106 13.34 -12.33 -17.65
N PRO A 107 13.58 -11.38 -16.72
CA PRO A 107 14.70 -10.44 -16.84
C PRO A 107 16.07 -11.16 -16.83
N CYS A 108 16.28 -12.21 -16.03
CA CYS A 108 17.52 -12.99 -16.04
C CYS A 108 17.75 -13.70 -17.39
N ALA A 109 16.71 -14.28 -17.98
CA ALA A 109 16.77 -14.83 -19.33
C ALA A 109 17.13 -13.76 -20.38
N ALA A 110 16.62 -12.54 -20.21
CA ALA A 110 17.00 -11.42 -21.07
C ALA A 110 18.46 -11.00 -20.90
N LEU A 111 19.04 -11.09 -19.68
CA LEU A 111 20.45 -10.84 -19.44
C LEU A 111 21.32 -11.78 -20.28
N ALA A 112 21.13 -13.10 -20.15
CA ALA A 112 21.91 -14.09 -20.87
C ALA A 112 21.77 -13.92 -22.39
N ARG A 113 20.54 -13.77 -22.92
CA ARG A 113 20.32 -13.57 -24.35
C ARG A 113 20.95 -12.29 -24.88
N SER A 114 20.84 -11.18 -24.13
CA SER A 114 21.41 -9.90 -24.54
C SER A 114 22.94 -9.96 -24.60
N ALA A 115 23.60 -10.60 -23.63
CA ALA A 115 25.04 -10.79 -23.61
C ALA A 115 25.50 -11.71 -24.75
N ALA A 116 24.81 -12.83 -24.98
CA ALA A 116 25.14 -13.75 -26.08
C ALA A 116 24.93 -13.09 -27.44
N SER A 117 23.89 -12.29 -27.63
CA SER A 117 23.64 -11.56 -28.88
C SER A 117 24.71 -10.51 -29.17
N GLU A 118 25.22 -9.82 -28.14
CA GLU A 118 26.26 -8.80 -28.29
C GLU A 118 27.63 -9.48 -28.59
N LEU A 119 27.91 -10.61 -27.94
CA LEU A 119 29.10 -11.41 -28.23
C LEU A 119 29.11 -11.85 -29.70
N ALA A 120 28.01 -12.36 -30.21
CA ALA A 120 27.88 -12.78 -31.61
C ALA A 120 27.97 -11.61 -32.61
N ALA A 121 27.43 -10.45 -32.27
CA ALA A 121 27.45 -9.26 -33.14
C ALA A 121 28.81 -8.54 -33.17
N SER A 122 29.70 -8.81 -32.24
CA SER A 122 30.94 -8.10 -32.02
C SER A 122 32.16 -8.98 -32.24
N GLU A 123 32.14 -9.86 -33.24
CA GLU A 123 33.29 -10.71 -33.60
C GLU A 123 34.48 -9.82 -33.97
N GLY A 124 35.62 -10.03 -33.29
CA GLY A 124 36.85 -9.25 -33.49
C GLY A 124 36.91 -7.93 -32.71
N ALA A 125 35.92 -7.59 -31.92
CA ALA A 125 35.98 -6.40 -31.07
C ALA A 125 36.97 -6.56 -29.92
N GLU A 126 37.53 -5.43 -29.47
CA GLU A 126 38.37 -5.40 -28.28
C GLU A 126 37.59 -5.88 -27.06
N ARG A 127 38.21 -6.75 -26.26
CA ARG A 127 37.58 -7.37 -25.06
C ARG A 127 36.94 -6.35 -24.11
N ASN A 128 37.69 -5.30 -23.76
CA ASN A 128 37.23 -4.30 -22.81
C ASN A 128 36.02 -3.55 -23.35
N ALA A 129 36.04 -3.16 -24.61
CA ALA A 129 34.92 -2.46 -25.26
C ALA A 129 33.66 -3.34 -25.35
N LEU A 130 33.82 -4.66 -25.58
CA LEU A 130 32.69 -5.59 -25.57
C LEU A 130 32.07 -5.74 -24.17
N GLN A 131 32.92 -5.95 -23.15
CA GLN A 131 32.45 -6.09 -21.77
C GLN A 131 31.71 -4.83 -21.31
N GLU A 132 32.20 -3.65 -21.67
CA GLU A 132 31.56 -2.37 -21.34
C GLU A 132 30.19 -2.23 -22.01
N ARG A 133 30.08 -2.51 -23.30
CA ARG A 133 28.79 -2.47 -24.01
C ARG A 133 27.78 -3.46 -23.45
N VAL A 134 28.21 -4.68 -23.17
CA VAL A 134 27.39 -5.68 -22.51
C VAL A 134 26.92 -5.16 -21.14
N GLY A 135 27.84 -4.64 -20.31
CA GLY A 135 27.52 -4.07 -19.00
C GLY A 135 26.38 -3.04 -19.06
N TRP A 136 26.50 -2.05 -19.94
CA TRP A 136 25.44 -1.02 -20.12
C TRP A 136 24.08 -1.61 -20.51
N ARG A 137 24.06 -2.63 -21.38
CA ARG A 137 22.81 -3.31 -21.77
C ARG A 137 22.18 -4.06 -20.60
N LEU A 138 23.00 -4.79 -19.82
CA LEU A 138 22.53 -5.55 -18.66
C LEU A 138 21.98 -4.63 -17.57
N GLU A 139 22.66 -3.53 -17.25
CA GLU A 139 22.17 -2.54 -16.29
C GLU A 139 20.84 -1.95 -16.71
N ARG A 140 20.65 -1.68 -18.00
CA ARG A 140 19.38 -1.16 -18.52
C ARG A 140 18.25 -2.19 -18.37
N ILE A 141 18.52 -3.49 -18.54
CA ILE A 141 17.55 -4.56 -18.30
C ILE A 141 17.12 -4.58 -16.83
N VAL A 142 18.08 -4.52 -15.89
CA VAL A 142 17.82 -4.49 -14.45
C VAL A 142 16.99 -3.26 -14.06
N ALA A 143 17.39 -2.08 -14.56
CA ALA A 143 16.67 -0.84 -14.31
C ALA A 143 15.22 -0.90 -14.82
N ASN A 144 15.02 -1.45 -16.03
CA ASN A 144 13.68 -1.63 -16.61
C ASN A 144 12.83 -2.61 -15.79
N ALA A 145 13.40 -3.75 -15.36
CA ALA A 145 12.70 -4.72 -14.53
C ALA A 145 12.25 -4.10 -13.21
N GLY A 146 13.13 -3.34 -12.54
CA GLY A 146 12.79 -2.62 -11.32
C GLY A 146 11.66 -1.59 -11.51
N ARG A 147 11.70 -0.80 -12.60
CA ARG A 147 10.62 0.14 -12.94
C ARG A 147 9.28 -0.56 -13.21
N ARG A 148 9.31 -1.72 -13.87
CA ARG A 148 8.10 -2.52 -14.12
C ARG A 148 7.45 -2.99 -12.82
N LEU A 149 8.23 -3.54 -11.89
CA LEU A 149 7.74 -3.99 -10.59
C LEU A 149 7.26 -2.83 -9.71
N ALA A 150 7.84 -1.64 -9.83
CA ALA A 150 7.42 -0.47 -9.08
C ALA A 150 6.09 0.14 -9.59
N ARG A 151 5.62 -0.21 -10.79
CA ARG A 151 4.35 0.31 -11.28
C ARG A 151 3.19 -0.09 -10.37
N GLY A 152 2.34 0.86 -10.06
CA GLY A 152 1.15 0.66 -9.22
C GLY A 152 1.42 0.77 -7.72
N THR A 153 2.67 0.65 -7.23
CA THR A 153 2.94 0.87 -5.80
C THR A 153 2.77 2.34 -5.40
N GLY A 154 2.90 3.27 -6.34
CA GLY A 154 2.65 4.69 -6.11
C GLY A 154 1.23 5.00 -5.61
N VAL A 155 0.24 4.20 -5.99
CA VAL A 155 -1.14 4.33 -5.48
C VAL A 155 -1.18 4.13 -3.96
N LEU A 156 -0.44 3.14 -3.44
CA LEU A 156 -0.34 2.91 -1.99
C LEU A 156 0.32 4.09 -1.28
N ALA A 157 1.37 4.66 -1.88
CA ALA A 157 2.02 5.86 -1.34
C ALA A 157 1.05 7.05 -1.29
N SER A 158 0.27 7.27 -2.36
CA SER A 158 -0.72 8.35 -2.43
C SER A 158 -1.84 8.16 -1.41
N ILE A 159 -2.42 6.96 -1.31
CA ILE A 159 -3.46 6.67 -0.31
C ILE A 159 -2.90 6.89 1.10
N GLY A 160 -1.72 6.33 1.39
CA GLY A 160 -1.09 6.45 2.70
C GLY A 160 -0.80 7.90 3.13
N SER A 161 -0.42 8.76 2.19
CA SER A 161 -0.12 10.16 2.46
C SER A 161 -1.35 11.07 2.48
N VAL A 162 -2.39 10.78 1.70
CA VAL A 162 -3.53 11.68 1.49
C VAL A 162 -4.76 11.29 2.34
N ALA A 163 -5.00 10.00 2.55
CA ALA A 163 -6.22 9.54 3.23
C ALA A 163 -6.41 10.12 4.65
N PRO A 164 -5.36 10.33 5.49
CA PRO A 164 -5.55 10.97 6.78
C PRO A 164 -6.06 12.41 6.66
N PHE A 165 -5.59 13.16 5.67
CA PHE A 165 -6.03 14.54 5.45
C PHE A 165 -7.45 14.60 4.88
N VAL A 166 -7.84 13.65 4.05
CA VAL A 166 -9.23 13.50 3.58
C VAL A 166 -10.16 13.18 4.75
N GLY A 167 -9.75 12.29 5.67
CA GLY A 167 -10.49 12.02 6.90
C GLY A 167 -10.59 13.25 7.81
N LEU A 168 -9.49 13.99 7.97
CA LEU A 168 -9.46 15.24 8.72
C LEU A 168 -10.38 16.29 8.10
N PHE A 169 -10.42 16.41 6.78
CA PHE A 169 -11.39 17.28 6.09
C PHE A 169 -12.81 16.90 6.45
N GLY A 170 -13.15 15.61 6.49
CA GLY A 170 -14.46 15.13 6.94
C GLY A 170 -14.81 15.57 8.37
N THR A 171 -13.83 15.54 9.30
CA THR A 171 -14.08 16.06 10.67
C THR A 171 -14.30 17.56 10.70
N VAL A 172 -13.49 18.32 10.02
CA VAL A 172 -13.64 19.79 9.99
C VAL A 172 -15.00 20.17 9.43
N TRP A 173 -15.41 19.52 8.34
CA TRP A 173 -16.72 19.77 7.73
C TRP A 173 -17.87 19.39 8.65
N GLY A 174 -17.90 18.20 9.22
CA GLY A 174 -19.00 17.75 10.08
C GLY A 174 -19.12 18.53 11.39
N ILE A 175 -17.98 18.95 11.99
CA ILE A 175 -17.99 19.84 13.14
C ILE A 175 -18.54 21.22 12.75
N MET A 176 -18.14 21.76 11.61
CA MET A 176 -18.64 23.03 11.10
C MET A 176 -20.16 22.97 10.91
N ASP A 177 -20.68 21.93 10.28
CA ASP A 177 -22.11 21.76 10.06
C ASP A 177 -22.87 21.63 11.39
N SER A 178 -22.33 20.90 12.37
CA SER A 178 -22.88 20.81 13.73
C SER A 178 -22.99 22.17 14.40
N PHE A 179 -21.99 23.05 14.28
CA PHE A 179 -22.06 24.42 14.80
C PHE A 179 -23.08 25.31 14.07
N ILE A 180 -23.25 25.15 12.78
CA ILE A 180 -24.29 25.82 11.99
C ILE A 180 -25.65 25.37 12.49
N GLY A 181 -25.85 24.10 12.83
CA GLY A 181 -27.06 23.56 13.44
C GLY A 181 -27.40 24.23 14.77
N ILE A 182 -26.42 24.42 15.67
CA ILE A 182 -26.63 25.19 16.94
C ILE A 182 -27.09 26.60 16.65
N SER A 183 -26.44 27.30 15.75
CA SER A 183 -26.76 28.68 15.40
C SER A 183 -28.18 28.83 14.89
N ARG A 184 -28.64 27.89 14.05
CA ARG A 184 -30.02 27.87 13.52
C ARG A 184 -31.07 27.52 14.57
N ALA A 185 -30.74 26.55 15.44
CA ALA A 185 -31.65 26.08 16.48
C ALA A 185 -31.71 27.03 17.68
N GLN A 186 -30.85 28.04 17.77
CA GLN A 186 -30.70 28.98 18.88
C GLN A 186 -30.70 28.31 20.27
N THR A 187 -30.06 27.15 20.37
CA THR A 187 -29.97 26.36 21.60
C THR A 187 -28.53 25.96 21.87
N THR A 188 -28.13 25.91 23.13
CA THR A 188 -26.79 25.44 23.56
C THR A 188 -26.81 23.99 24.01
N ASN A 189 -27.84 23.21 23.66
CA ASN A 189 -27.96 21.82 24.05
C ASN A 189 -27.00 20.96 23.24
N LEU A 190 -25.94 20.46 23.90
CA LEU A 190 -24.90 19.58 23.30
C LEU A 190 -25.48 18.25 22.75
N ALA A 191 -26.66 17.81 23.24
CA ALA A 191 -27.28 16.58 22.73
C ALA A 191 -27.67 16.68 21.25
N ILE A 192 -27.85 17.88 20.71
CA ILE A 192 -28.19 18.12 19.31
C ILE A 192 -26.99 17.93 18.40
N VAL A 193 -25.80 18.26 18.86
CA VAL A 193 -24.59 18.26 18.03
C VAL A 193 -23.70 17.02 18.25
N ALA A 194 -23.89 16.32 19.36
CA ALA A 194 -23.08 15.12 19.67
C ALA A 194 -23.09 14.06 18.55
N PRO A 195 -24.21 13.77 17.87
CA PRO A 195 -24.21 12.83 16.75
C PRO A 195 -23.35 13.30 15.59
N GLY A 196 -23.50 14.54 15.13
CA GLY A 196 -22.74 15.08 14.01
C GLY A 196 -21.22 15.14 14.29
N ILE A 197 -20.84 15.40 15.55
CA ILE A 197 -19.42 15.32 15.95
C ILE A 197 -18.94 13.86 15.91
N ALA A 198 -19.74 12.90 16.36
CA ALA A 198 -19.39 11.48 16.31
C ALA A 198 -19.23 10.99 14.86
N GLU A 199 -20.12 11.37 13.97
CA GLU A 199 -20.06 11.09 12.52
C GLU A 199 -18.78 11.68 11.90
N ALA A 200 -18.45 12.91 12.24
CA ALA A 200 -17.21 13.56 11.80
C ALA A 200 -15.97 12.79 12.26
N LEU A 201 -15.89 12.41 13.53
CA LEU A 201 -14.77 11.63 14.08
C LEU A 201 -14.63 10.26 13.41
N LEU A 202 -15.75 9.63 13.03
CA LEU A 202 -15.75 8.38 12.28
C LEU A 202 -15.05 8.54 10.92
N ALA A 203 -15.25 9.66 10.22
CA ALA A 203 -14.58 9.92 8.95
C ALA A 203 -13.05 9.93 9.10
N THR A 204 -12.53 10.56 10.16
CA THR A 204 -11.07 10.53 10.44
C THR A 204 -10.59 9.12 10.79
N ALA A 205 -11.34 8.38 11.58
CA ALA A 205 -10.99 6.99 11.92
C ALA A 205 -10.89 6.12 10.66
N ILE A 206 -11.86 6.23 9.72
CA ILE A 206 -11.81 5.52 8.43
C ILE A 206 -10.59 5.96 7.60
N GLY A 207 -10.26 7.24 7.60
CA GLY A 207 -9.06 7.76 6.93
C GLY A 207 -7.78 7.11 7.43
N LEU A 208 -7.62 6.96 8.74
CA LEU A 208 -6.48 6.27 9.34
C LEU A 208 -6.47 4.76 9.05
N VAL A 209 -7.63 4.11 9.08
CA VAL A 209 -7.78 2.68 8.74
C VAL A 209 -7.39 2.41 7.29
N ALA A 210 -7.65 3.34 6.37
CA ALA A 210 -7.21 3.23 4.97
C ALA A 210 -5.70 3.52 4.82
N ALA A 211 -5.19 4.55 5.51
CA ALA A 211 -3.82 5.03 5.33
C ALA A 211 -2.75 4.10 5.92
N ILE A 212 -2.96 3.60 7.13
CA ILE A 212 -1.94 2.84 7.86
C ILE A 212 -1.53 1.57 7.09
N PRO A 213 -2.45 0.71 6.63
CA PRO A 213 -2.08 -0.43 5.81
C PRO A 213 -1.40 -0.04 4.50
N ALA A 214 -1.86 1.05 3.86
CA ALA A 214 -1.29 1.52 2.60
C ALA A 214 0.19 1.88 2.74
N VAL A 215 0.58 2.63 3.80
CA VAL A 215 1.98 2.98 4.07
C VAL A 215 2.81 1.75 4.38
N ILE A 216 2.31 0.85 5.22
CA ILE A 216 3.02 -0.39 5.58
C ILE A 216 3.30 -1.23 4.34
N LEU A 217 2.28 -1.47 3.51
CA LEU A 217 2.38 -2.26 2.29
C LEU A 217 3.31 -1.62 1.26
N TYR A 218 3.22 -0.29 1.07
CA TYR A 218 4.16 0.44 0.23
C TYR A 218 5.61 0.20 0.64
N ASN A 219 5.93 0.32 1.92
CA ASN A 219 7.28 0.11 2.45
C ASN A 219 7.74 -1.35 2.31
N VAL A 220 6.85 -2.31 2.49
CA VAL A 220 7.14 -3.74 2.26
C VAL A 220 7.49 -3.98 0.80
N PHE A 221 6.68 -3.48 -0.14
CA PHE A 221 6.93 -3.65 -1.57
C PHE A 221 8.17 -2.90 -2.04
N ALA A 222 8.44 -1.70 -1.54
CA ALA A 222 9.67 -0.96 -1.86
C ALA A 222 10.93 -1.78 -1.50
N ARG A 223 10.96 -2.37 -0.30
CA ARG A 223 12.06 -3.25 0.12
C ARG A 223 12.13 -4.53 -0.73
N ALA A 224 10.99 -5.15 -1.02
CA ALA A 224 10.94 -6.37 -1.83
C ALA A 224 11.41 -6.14 -3.28
N ILE A 225 11.08 -4.98 -3.87
CA ILE A 225 11.56 -4.58 -5.20
C ILE A 225 13.07 -4.33 -5.18
N THR A 226 13.59 -3.70 -4.12
CA THR A 226 15.05 -3.51 -3.95
C THR A 226 15.77 -4.86 -3.85
N ALA A 227 15.24 -5.80 -3.07
CA ALA A 227 15.79 -7.16 -2.97
C ALA A 227 15.74 -7.91 -4.31
N HIS A 228 14.66 -7.73 -5.10
CA HIS A 228 14.59 -8.30 -6.45
C HIS A 228 15.64 -7.70 -7.38
N LYS A 229 15.89 -6.39 -7.32
CA LYS A 229 16.99 -5.76 -8.09
C LYS A 229 18.36 -6.31 -7.71
N ALA A 230 18.60 -6.58 -6.42
CA ALA A 230 19.85 -7.21 -5.97
C ALA A 230 20.00 -8.61 -6.57
N LEU A 231 18.95 -9.43 -6.56
CA LEU A 231 18.95 -10.74 -7.22
C LEU A 231 19.25 -10.66 -8.73
N LEU A 232 18.75 -9.64 -9.41
CA LEU A 232 19.08 -9.41 -10.82
C LEU A 232 20.53 -8.94 -11.02
N ALA A 233 21.09 -8.19 -10.06
CA ALA A 233 22.50 -7.80 -10.08
C ALA A 233 23.42 -9.02 -9.94
N ASP A 234 23.04 -10.01 -9.12
CA ASP A 234 23.73 -11.31 -9.07
C ASP A 234 23.68 -11.99 -10.44
N GLY A 235 22.53 -11.91 -11.13
CA GLY A 235 22.37 -12.40 -12.52
C GLY A 235 23.29 -11.67 -13.51
N VAL A 236 23.48 -10.36 -13.37
CA VAL A 236 24.44 -9.58 -14.17
C VAL A 236 25.87 -10.07 -13.91
N ALA A 237 26.27 -10.21 -12.64
CA ALA A 237 27.61 -10.66 -12.27
C ALA A 237 27.90 -12.04 -12.83
N GLU A 238 26.94 -12.97 -12.74
CA GLU A 238 27.08 -14.32 -13.27
C GLU A 238 27.17 -14.33 -14.81
N THR A 239 26.35 -13.53 -15.50
CA THR A 239 26.41 -13.38 -16.97
C THR A 239 27.73 -12.79 -17.42
N MET A 240 28.25 -11.77 -16.72
CA MET A 240 29.57 -11.17 -17.01
C MET A 240 30.72 -12.14 -16.75
N ARG A 241 30.59 -12.97 -15.72
CA ARG A 241 31.58 -14.03 -15.44
C ARG A 241 31.61 -15.07 -16.57
N GLN A 242 30.47 -15.49 -17.08
CA GLN A 242 30.36 -16.40 -18.21
C GLN A 242 30.96 -15.77 -19.49
N LEU A 243 30.62 -14.51 -19.77
CA LEU A 243 31.18 -13.75 -20.89
C LEU A 243 32.74 -13.68 -20.81
N SER A 244 33.28 -13.33 -19.62
CA SER A 244 34.72 -13.26 -19.45
C SER A 244 35.42 -14.60 -19.75
N ARG A 245 34.87 -15.72 -19.26
CA ARG A 245 35.40 -17.06 -19.53
C ARG A 245 35.39 -17.41 -21.03
N GLU A 246 34.32 -17.03 -21.72
CA GLU A 246 34.16 -17.30 -23.16
C GLU A 246 35.17 -16.48 -23.98
N LEU A 247 35.51 -15.27 -23.56
CA LEU A 247 36.55 -14.44 -24.17
C LEU A 247 37.98 -14.92 -23.86
N ASP A 248 38.21 -15.63 -22.75
CA ASP A 248 39.51 -16.20 -22.40
C ASP A 248 39.83 -17.47 -23.19
N HIS A 249 38.80 -18.18 -23.70
CA HIS A 249 38.97 -19.44 -24.41
C HIS A 249 38.30 -19.45 -25.80
N PRO A 250 38.76 -18.62 -26.76
CA PRO A 250 38.13 -18.49 -28.08
C PRO A 250 38.11 -19.79 -28.90
N GLN A 251 39.08 -20.70 -28.72
CA GLN A 251 39.11 -21.99 -29.41
C GLN A 251 37.99 -22.95 -28.96
N ARG A 252 37.54 -22.87 -27.73
CA ARG A 252 36.45 -23.69 -27.19
C ARG A 252 35.08 -23.26 -27.76
N THR A 253 34.93 -21.99 -28.07
CA THR A 253 33.73 -21.39 -28.67
C THR A 253 33.57 -21.84 -30.13
N ALA A 254 34.65 -21.92 -30.91
CA ALA A 254 34.62 -22.38 -32.29
C ALA A 254 34.23 -23.86 -32.40
N HIS A 255 34.73 -24.70 -31.50
CA HIS A 255 34.38 -26.13 -31.46
C HIS A 255 32.91 -26.38 -31.07
N LEU A 256 32.39 -25.62 -30.14
CA LEU A 256 30.97 -25.72 -29.74
C LEU A 256 30.00 -25.23 -30.83
N ARG A 257 30.41 -24.29 -31.67
CA ARG A 257 29.63 -23.86 -32.85
C ARG A 257 29.56 -24.95 -33.91
N MET A 258 30.71 -25.63 -34.24
CA MET A 258 30.69 -26.70 -35.23
C MET A 258 29.92 -27.96 -34.85
N VAL A 259 29.71 -28.20 -33.55
CA VAL A 259 28.91 -29.34 -33.05
C VAL A 259 27.42 -28.98 -32.96
N ALA A 260 27.05 -27.71 -33.12
CA ALA A 260 25.67 -27.18 -32.97
C ALA A 260 24.99 -26.88 -34.30
N GLU A 261 25.70 -26.93 -35.43
CA GLU A 261 25.19 -26.97 -36.80
C GLU A 261 25.00 -28.43 -37.27
#